data_122f110c262755f84cc7e28d1ed0de62
#
_entry.id   122f110c262755f84cc7e28d1ed0de62
#
_cell.length_a   1.000
_cell.length_b   1.000
_cell.length_c   1.000
_cell.angle_alpha   90.00
_cell.angle_beta   90.00
_cell.angle_gamma   90.00
#
_symmetry.space_group_name_H-M   'P 1'
#
loop_
_entity.id
_entity.type
_entity.pdbx_description
1 polymer ?
#
loop_
_entity_poly.entity_id
_entity_poly.type
_entity_poly.pdbx_seq_one_letter_code
_entity_poly.pdbx_strand_id
1 'polypeptide(L)'
;IVEHGYDRAIRIGAAGGLGTPSAVAAAFGLGAAYVLTGSVNQAAVESGLAADARAMLAQAAMDDVAMAPAADMFEMGVKVQVLKRGTMFAVRGQKLYDLYKSRAGLDDITGDERTRLEKDVFRAPLDEVWANTRAYFEKRNPAEAERGTADPKYRMALVFRWYLFMGAQWAREGVAERRADYQIWCGPAMGAFNDWSRGSFLEPPENRTVAQIARNLMEGAAVVTRAQQLRTFGVAMPPASCGYRPRPLG
;
A
#
# COMPACT_ATOMS: atom_id res chain seq x y z
N ILE A 1 20.99 -5.70 20.92
CA ILE A 1 20.90 -7.16 21.13
C ILE A 1 21.95 -7.59 22.14
N VAL A 2 23.22 -7.23 21.92
CA VAL A 2 24.34 -7.56 22.84
C VAL A 2 24.09 -7.01 24.24
N GLU A 3 23.55 -5.81 24.37
CA GLU A 3 23.24 -5.10 25.60
C GLU A 3 22.23 -5.84 26.51
N HIS A 4 21.34 -6.64 25.93
CA HIS A 4 20.26 -7.32 26.67
C HIS A 4 20.55 -8.79 26.99
N GLY A 5 21.72 -9.34 26.59
CA GLY A 5 22.17 -10.67 26.95
C GLY A 5 21.20 -11.82 26.62
N TYR A 6 20.51 -11.75 25.48
CA TYR A 6 19.56 -12.80 25.09
C TYR A 6 20.26 -14.14 24.85
N ASP A 7 19.69 -15.22 25.37
CA ASP A 7 20.20 -16.60 25.24
C ASP A 7 20.16 -17.11 23.78
N ARG A 8 19.45 -16.45 22.91
CA ARG A 8 19.31 -16.79 21.49
C ARG A 8 19.74 -15.64 20.59
N ALA A 9 20.35 -15.98 19.45
CA ALA A 9 20.60 -14.99 18.39
C ALA A 9 19.26 -14.45 17.85
N ILE A 10 18.99 -13.17 18.08
CA ILE A 10 17.82 -12.49 17.51
C ILE A 10 18.15 -12.13 16.07
N ARG A 11 17.33 -12.62 15.14
CA ARG A 11 17.46 -12.30 13.73
C ARG A 11 16.80 -10.96 13.43
N ILE A 12 17.55 -10.05 12.80
CA ILE A 12 17.05 -8.76 12.35
C ILE A 12 16.86 -8.84 10.84
N GLY A 13 15.66 -8.48 10.36
CA GLY A 13 15.36 -8.42 8.94
C GLY A 13 15.29 -6.98 8.43
N ALA A 14 15.26 -6.84 7.10
CA ALA A 14 15.03 -5.58 6.43
C ALA A 14 13.66 -5.55 5.75
N ALA A 15 12.99 -4.40 5.82
CA ALA A 15 11.71 -4.15 5.16
C ALA A 15 11.69 -2.71 4.60
N GLY A 16 10.80 -2.48 3.63
CA GLY A 16 10.63 -1.17 2.99
C GLY A 16 11.55 -0.96 1.78
N GLY A 17 10.99 -0.55 0.66
CA GLY A 17 11.75 -0.25 -0.57
C GLY A 17 12.35 -1.45 -1.32
N LEU A 18 12.12 -2.67 -0.87
CA LEU A 18 12.72 -3.88 -1.44
C LEU A 18 11.90 -4.40 -2.63
N GLY A 19 12.19 -3.91 -3.83
CA GLY A 19 11.49 -4.27 -5.06
C GLY A 19 12.38 -4.87 -6.14
N THR A 20 13.71 -4.94 -5.93
CA THR A 20 14.66 -5.44 -6.92
C THR A 20 15.71 -6.36 -6.30
N PRO A 21 16.34 -7.25 -7.09
CA PRO A 21 17.46 -8.07 -6.61
C PRO A 21 18.60 -7.27 -5.98
N SER A 22 18.92 -6.12 -6.53
CA SER A 22 19.99 -5.26 -6.00
C SER A 22 19.65 -4.70 -4.62
N ALA A 23 18.38 -4.28 -4.40
CA ALA A 23 17.94 -3.83 -3.08
C ALA A 23 17.97 -4.97 -2.05
N VAL A 24 17.56 -6.19 -2.45
CA VAL A 24 17.59 -7.38 -1.59
C VAL A 24 19.04 -7.78 -1.28
N ALA A 25 19.93 -7.79 -2.27
CA ALA A 25 21.36 -8.06 -2.06
C ALA A 25 22.01 -7.05 -1.10
N ALA A 26 21.69 -5.76 -1.26
CA ALA A 26 22.18 -4.72 -0.35
C ALA A 26 21.68 -4.93 1.09
N ALA A 27 20.43 -5.30 1.29
CA ALA A 27 19.89 -5.61 2.61
C ALA A 27 20.66 -6.75 3.30
N PHE A 28 20.93 -7.85 2.59
CA PHE A 28 21.74 -8.95 3.10
C PHE A 28 23.20 -8.53 3.32
N GLY A 29 23.76 -7.72 2.44
CA GLY A 29 25.11 -7.16 2.60
C GLY A 29 25.27 -6.28 3.85
N LEU A 30 24.19 -5.63 4.28
CA LEU A 30 24.10 -4.87 5.54
C LEU A 30 23.85 -5.75 6.78
N GLY A 31 23.73 -7.07 6.62
CA GLY A 31 23.56 -8.03 7.71
C GLY A 31 22.13 -8.43 8.02
N ALA A 32 21.16 -8.11 7.16
CA ALA A 32 19.80 -8.60 7.34
C ALA A 32 19.75 -10.15 7.28
N ALA A 33 19.08 -10.77 8.23
CA ALA A 33 18.89 -12.23 8.25
C ALA A 33 17.74 -12.68 7.33
N TYR A 34 16.83 -11.78 7.01
CA TYR A 34 15.70 -11.98 6.10
C TYR A 34 15.22 -10.64 5.55
N VAL A 35 14.40 -10.68 4.50
CA VAL A 35 13.76 -9.50 3.93
C VAL A 35 12.26 -9.67 3.87
N LEU A 36 11.52 -8.57 4.00
CA LEU A 36 10.07 -8.50 3.83
C LEU A 36 9.74 -7.57 2.67
N THR A 37 8.87 -8.02 1.78
CA THR A 37 8.35 -7.24 0.67
C THR A 37 6.87 -6.95 0.87
N GLY A 38 6.47 -5.68 0.81
CA GLY A 38 5.07 -5.24 0.95
C GLY A 38 4.46 -4.89 -0.41
N SER A 39 4.90 -3.77 -1.00
CA SER A 39 4.30 -3.23 -2.23
C SER A 39 4.27 -4.21 -3.39
N VAL A 40 5.34 -4.96 -3.62
CA VAL A 40 5.41 -5.93 -4.74
C VAL A 40 4.42 -7.09 -4.54
N ASN A 41 4.16 -7.50 -3.31
CA ASN A 41 3.20 -8.56 -2.99
C ASN A 41 1.74 -8.10 -3.12
N GLN A 42 1.46 -6.78 -3.11
CA GLN A 42 0.13 -6.28 -3.45
C GLN A 42 -0.26 -6.58 -4.90
N ALA A 43 0.72 -6.69 -5.80
CA ALA A 43 0.48 -7.08 -7.19
C ALA A 43 0.44 -8.61 -7.41
N ALA A 44 0.67 -9.42 -6.37
CA ALA A 44 0.60 -10.87 -6.47
C ALA A 44 -0.83 -11.37 -6.68
N VAL A 45 -0.98 -12.52 -7.36
CA VAL A 45 -2.31 -13.11 -7.60
C VAL A 45 -3.02 -13.50 -6.30
N GLU A 46 -2.25 -13.77 -5.25
CA GLU A 46 -2.74 -14.13 -3.90
C GLU A 46 -3.04 -12.93 -3.00
N SER A 47 -2.84 -11.69 -3.47
CA SER A 47 -2.97 -10.48 -2.63
C SER A 47 -4.39 -10.18 -2.14
N GLY A 48 -5.39 -10.81 -2.74
CA GLY A 48 -6.80 -10.52 -2.47
C GLY A 48 -7.33 -9.25 -3.15
N LEU A 49 -6.50 -8.52 -3.91
CA LEU A 49 -6.96 -7.42 -4.75
C LEU A 49 -7.66 -7.94 -6.01
N ALA A 50 -8.66 -7.22 -6.49
CA ALA A 50 -9.29 -7.50 -7.77
C ALA A 50 -8.29 -7.39 -8.94
N ALA A 51 -8.58 -8.05 -10.04
CA ALA A 51 -7.67 -8.12 -11.19
C ALA A 51 -7.34 -6.74 -11.77
N ASP A 52 -8.31 -5.84 -11.83
CA ASP A 52 -8.12 -4.47 -12.30
C ASP A 52 -7.22 -3.64 -11.37
N ALA A 53 -7.35 -3.80 -10.05
CA ALA A 53 -6.47 -3.16 -9.07
C ALA A 53 -5.02 -3.68 -9.17
N ARG A 54 -4.83 -4.99 -9.40
CA ARG A 54 -3.50 -5.56 -9.68
C ARG A 54 -2.92 -5.06 -11.01
N ALA A 55 -3.75 -4.93 -12.04
CA ALA A 55 -3.33 -4.35 -13.32
C ALA A 55 -2.90 -2.88 -13.19
N MET A 56 -3.55 -2.09 -12.32
CA MET A 56 -3.12 -0.72 -12.01
C MET A 56 -1.73 -0.72 -11.33
N LEU A 57 -1.49 -1.61 -10.38
CA LEU A 57 -0.17 -1.75 -9.74
C LEU A 57 0.92 -2.18 -10.73
N ALA A 58 0.60 -3.07 -11.68
CA ALA A 58 1.56 -3.52 -12.69
C ALA A 58 2.00 -2.41 -13.66
N GLN A 59 1.27 -1.30 -13.72
CA GLN A 59 1.60 -0.13 -14.53
C GLN A 59 2.23 1.02 -13.72
N ALA A 60 2.38 0.86 -12.41
CA ALA A 60 2.91 1.90 -11.54
C ALA A 60 4.39 2.16 -11.82
N ALA A 61 4.77 3.42 -11.93
CA ALA A 61 6.15 3.90 -11.86
C ALA A 61 6.53 4.23 -10.41
N MET A 62 7.81 4.50 -10.14
CA MET A 62 8.29 4.81 -8.78
C MET A 62 7.67 6.09 -8.20
N ASP A 63 7.32 7.05 -9.04
CA ASP A 63 6.70 8.31 -8.67
C ASP A 63 5.16 8.27 -8.65
N ASP A 64 4.54 7.13 -9.01
CA ASP A 64 3.08 6.94 -8.94
C ASP A 64 2.58 6.66 -7.51
N VAL A 65 3.22 7.25 -6.51
CA VAL A 65 2.93 7.10 -5.09
C VAL A 65 2.50 8.44 -4.48
N ALA A 66 1.51 8.40 -3.62
CA ALA A 66 1.08 9.53 -2.81
C ALA A 66 0.86 9.12 -1.35
N MET A 67 0.88 10.10 -0.45
CA MET A 67 0.51 9.90 0.95
C MET A 67 -0.98 10.18 1.12
N ALA A 68 -1.68 9.25 1.77
CA ALA A 68 -3.09 9.40 2.12
C ALA A 68 -3.29 9.16 3.62
N PRO A 69 -4.30 9.76 4.27
CA PRO A 69 -4.60 9.47 5.67
C PRO A 69 -4.89 7.98 5.89
N ALA A 70 -4.36 7.42 6.99
CA ALA A 70 -4.67 6.08 7.44
C ALA A 70 -6.06 6.05 8.10
N ALA A 71 -6.89 5.06 7.78
CA ALA A 71 -8.26 4.99 8.30
C ALA A 71 -8.32 4.73 9.81
N ASP A 72 -7.43 3.89 10.33
CA ASP A 72 -7.35 3.47 11.74
C ASP A 72 -6.73 4.52 12.66
N MET A 73 -5.86 5.37 12.12
CA MET A 73 -5.16 6.44 12.84
C MET A 73 -5.45 7.82 12.24
N PHE A 74 -6.68 8.00 11.73
CA PHE A 74 -7.09 9.20 11.00
C PHE A 74 -6.98 10.46 11.86
N GLU A 75 -7.50 10.40 13.09
CA GLU A 75 -7.52 11.55 14.01
C GLU A 75 -6.10 11.98 14.41
N MET A 76 -5.15 11.05 14.40
CA MET A 76 -3.74 11.31 14.68
C MET A 76 -2.97 11.90 13.50
N GLY A 77 -3.59 11.92 12.30
CA GLY A 77 -2.97 12.43 11.09
C GLY A 77 -1.89 11.52 10.48
N VAL A 78 -1.84 10.25 10.89
CA VAL A 78 -0.93 9.27 10.32
C VAL A 78 -1.30 9.01 8.86
N LYS A 79 -0.28 8.85 8.01
CA LYS A 79 -0.44 8.66 6.57
C LYS A 79 0.17 7.34 6.11
N VAL A 80 -0.40 6.79 5.05
CA VAL A 80 0.07 5.59 4.35
C VAL A 80 0.40 5.90 2.90
N GLN A 81 1.32 5.14 2.32
CA GLN A 81 1.64 5.23 0.90
C GLN A 81 0.61 4.47 0.07
N VAL A 82 0.07 5.14 -0.94
CA VAL A 82 -0.94 4.58 -1.84
C VAL A 82 -0.63 4.91 -3.29
N LEU A 83 -1.15 4.09 -4.20
CA LEU A 83 -1.10 4.38 -5.63
C LEU A 83 -1.90 5.65 -5.93
N LYS A 84 -1.29 6.60 -6.64
CA LYS A 84 -2.00 7.81 -7.14
C LYS A 84 -2.46 7.66 -8.59
N ARG A 85 -1.78 6.82 -9.38
CA ARG A 85 -2.11 6.64 -10.79
C ARG A 85 -3.47 5.98 -10.97
N GLY A 86 -4.37 6.64 -11.68
CA GLY A 86 -5.70 6.13 -11.99
C GLY A 86 -6.70 6.15 -10.83
N THR A 87 -6.33 6.76 -9.68
CA THR A 87 -7.24 6.97 -8.55
C THR A 87 -7.22 8.43 -8.06
N MET A 88 -8.28 8.83 -7.40
CA MET A 88 -8.40 10.12 -6.68
C MET A 88 -8.34 9.94 -5.15
N PHE A 89 -8.11 8.71 -4.68
CA PHE A 89 -8.20 8.36 -3.26
C PHE A 89 -7.33 9.25 -2.37
N ALA A 90 -6.06 9.44 -2.73
CA ALA A 90 -5.14 10.26 -1.92
C ALA A 90 -5.60 11.72 -1.82
N VAL A 91 -6.05 12.31 -2.92
CA VAL A 91 -6.54 13.69 -2.98
C VAL A 91 -7.83 13.85 -2.16
N ARG A 92 -8.77 12.91 -2.33
CA ARG A 92 -10.04 12.90 -1.60
C ARG A 92 -9.81 12.67 -0.10
N GLY A 93 -8.98 11.70 0.25
CA GLY A 93 -8.62 11.43 1.65
C GLY A 93 -7.95 12.63 2.33
N GLN A 94 -7.02 13.30 1.64
CA GLN A 94 -6.39 14.52 2.18
C GLN A 94 -7.43 15.64 2.38
N LYS A 95 -8.36 15.84 1.43
CA LYS A 95 -9.44 16.81 1.59
C LYS A 95 -10.31 16.50 2.81
N LEU A 96 -10.65 15.23 3.04
CA LEU A 96 -11.41 14.82 4.24
C LEU A 96 -10.64 15.13 5.52
N TYR A 97 -9.33 14.92 5.54
CA TYR A 97 -8.49 15.25 6.69
C TYR A 97 -8.41 16.77 6.94
N ASP A 98 -8.30 17.59 5.89
CA ASP A 98 -8.26 19.04 6.01
C ASP A 98 -9.60 19.60 6.56
N LEU A 99 -10.73 19.03 6.12
CA LEU A 99 -12.04 19.32 6.68
C LEU A 99 -12.14 18.89 8.15
N TYR A 100 -11.68 17.69 8.47
CA TYR A 100 -11.62 17.22 9.85
C TYR A 100 -10.84 18.19 10.74
N LYS A 101 -9.71 18.71 10.29
CA LYS A 101 -8.92 19.67 11.07
C LYS A 101 -9.59 21.02 11.25
N SER A 102 -10.33 21.50 10.26
CA SER A 102 -10.85 22.87 10.20
C SER A 102 -12.30 23.02 10.65
N ARG A 103 -13.09 21.95 10.78
CA ARG A 103 -14.51 21.97 11.11
C ARG A 103 -14.77 21.31 12.46
N ALA A 104 -15.76 21.74 13.22
CA ALA A 104 -16.15 21.12 14.48
C ALA A 104 -17.01 19.86 14.30
N GLY A 105 -17.75 19.73 13.20
CA GLY A 105 -18.60 18.60 12.88
C GLY A 105 -19.05 18.57 11.43
N LEU A 106 -19.82 17.54 11.04
CA LEU A 106 -20.38 17.42 9.70
C LEU A 106 -21.35 18.57 9.34
N ASP A 107 -22.02 19.14 10.35
CA ASP A 107 -23.01 20.21 10.16
C ASP A 107 -22.36 21.53 9.77
N ASP A 108 -21.07 21.70 10.05
CA ASP A 108 -20.28 22.87 9.62
C ASP A 108 -19.89 22.82 8.13
N ILE A 109 -20.10 21.67 7.49
CA ILE A 109 -19.86 21.50 6.07
C ILE A 109 -21.17 21.79 5.34
N THR A 110 -21.25 22.96 4.71
CA THR A 110 -22.50 23.47 4.11
C THR A 110 -22.33 23.87 2.62
N GLY A 111 -23.45 24.18 1.96
CA GLY A 111 -23.46 24.70 0.61
C GLY A 111 -22.78 23.79 -0.42
N ASP A 112 -22.06 24.39 -1.34
CA ASP A 112 -21.37 23.69 -2.44
C ASP A 112 -20.33 22.67 -1.94
N GLU A 113 -19.71 22.91 -0.80
CA GLU A 113 -18.71 21.99 -0.25
C GLU A 113 -19.35 20.67 0.19
N ARG A 114 -20.48 20.75 0.88
CA ARG A 114 -21.29 19.55 1.25
C ARG A 114 -21.80 18.83 0.02
N THR A 115 -22.39 19.56 -0.91
CA THR A 115 -22.92 18.99 -2.17
C THR A 115 -21.84 18.23 -2.94
N ARG A 116 -20.63 18.78 -3.07
CA ARG A 116 -19.52 18.11 -3.76
C ARG A 116 -19.04 16.87 -3.00
N LEU A 117 -18.96 16.90 -1.66
CA LEU A 117 -18.59 15.72 -0.88
C LEU A 117 -19.61 14.59 -1.05
N GLU A 118 -20.89 14.90 -0.92
CA GLU A 118 -21.98 13.93 -1.05
C GLU A 118 -22.01 13.33 -2.46
N LYS A 119 -21.84 14.16 -3.50
CA LYS A 119 -21.87 13.71 -4.89
C LYS A 119 -20.61 12.96 -5.32
N ASP A 120 -19.43 13.54 -5.08
CA ASP A 120 -18.19 13.10 -5.73
C ASP A 120 -17.38 12.10 -4.86
N VAL A 121 -17.55 12.16 -3.53
CA VAL A 121 -16.77 11.32 -2.60
C VAL A 121 -17.64 10.21 -2.03
N PHE A 122 -18.69 10.57 -1.29
CA PHE A 122 -19.54 9.59 -0.61
C PHE A 122 -20.54 8.91 -1.55
N ARG A 123 -21.05 9.65 -2.56
CA ARG A 123 -22.15 9.27 -3.47
C ARG A 123 -23.43 8.92 -2.72
N ALA A 124 -23.60 9.55 -1.59
CA ALA A 124 -24.76 9.48 -0.71
C ALA A 124 -24.79 10.72 0.18
N PRO A 125 -25.96 11.12 0.71
CA PRO A 125 -26.07 12.15 1.74
C PRO A 125 -25.23 11.78 2.97
N LEU A 126 -24.53 12.77 3.57
CA LEU A 126 -23.71 12.52 4.78
C LEU A 126 -24.52 11.94 5.94
N ASP A 127 -25.80 12.32 6.04
CA ASP A 127 -26.69 11.80 7.07
C ASP A 127 -27.01 10.31 6.88
N GLU A 128 -27.13 9.86 5.63
CA GLU A 128 -27.29 8.43 5.30
C GLU A 128 -26.00 7.66 5.60
N VAL A 129 -24.84 8.21 5.22
CA VAL A 129 -23.54 7.59 5.52
C VAL A 129 -23.37 7.45 7.04
N TRP A 130 -23.75 8.48 7.81
CA TRP A 130 -23.72 8.39 9.27
C TRP A 130 -24.69 7.33 9.80
N ALA A 131 -25.94 7.29 9.33
CA ALA A 131 -26.91 6.30 9.77
C ALA A 131 -26.39 4.87 9.55
N ASN A 132 -25.81 4.59 8.38
CA ASN A 132 -25.25 3.29 8.05
C ASN A 132 -24.00 2.97 8.91
N THR A 133 -23.12 3.96 9.11
CA THR A 133 -21.92 3.82 9.96
C THR A 133 -22.30 3.56 11.41
N ARG A 134 -23.28 4.29 11.93
CA ARG A 134 -23.81 4.10 13.28
C ARG A 134 -24.40 2.71 13.45
N ALA A 135 -25.26 2.25 12.54
CA ALA A 135 -25.87 0.93 12.59
C ALA A 135 -24.83 -0.22 12.54
N TYR A 136 -23.73 0.00 11.83
CA TYR A 136 -22.60 -0.93 11.83
C TYR A 136 -21.94 -1.03 13.21
N PHE A 137 -21.67 0.12 13.85
CA PHE A 137 -21.03 0.15 15.17
C PHE A 137 -21.97 -0.31 16.29
N GLU A 138 -23.28 -0.03 16.22
CA GLU A 138 -24.27 -0.55 17.18
C GLU A 138 -24.20 -2.08 17.32
N LYS A 139 -23.88 -2.78 16.23
CA LYS A 139 -23.74 -4.24 16.23
C LYS A 139 -22.36 -4.74 16.68
N ARG A 140 -21.30 -3.96 16.50
CA ARG A 140 -19.91 -4.41 16.70
C ARG A 140 -19.23 -3.79 17.91
N ASN A 141 -19.48 -2.54 18.17
CA ASN A 141 -18.95 -1.78 19.29
C ASN A 141 -19.92 -0.64 19.63
N PRO A 142 -20.97 -0.89 20.42
CA PRO A 142 -21.99 0.11 20.75
C PRO A 142 -21.42 1.40 21.35
N ALA A 143 -20.32 1.33 22.10
CA ALA A 143 -19.68 2.52 22.69
C ALA A 143 -19.18 3.51 21.61
N GLU A 144 -18.73 3.03 20.46
CA GLU A 144 -18.36 3.89 19.33
C GLU A 144 -19.59 4.61 18.74
N ALA A 145 -20.73 3.91 18.62
CA ALA A 145 -21.98 4.49 18.13
C ALA A 145 -22.50 5.57 19.09
N GLU A 146 -22.48 5.31 20.40
CA GLU A 146 -22.87 6.27 21.43
C GLU A 146 -21.99 7.51 21.41
N ARG A 147 -20.66 7.32 21.37
CA ARG A 147 -19.70 8.41 21.30
C ARG A 147 -19.90 9.25 20.04
N GLY A 148 -20.07 8.63 18.87
CA GLY A 148 -20.34 9.34 17.61
C GLY A 148 -21.69 10.08 17.61
N THR A 149 -22.66 9.63 18.41
CA THR A 149 -23.93 10.32 18.58
C THR A 149 -23.77 11.56 19.48
N ALA A 150 -22.96 11.46 20.53
CA ALA A 150 -22.75 12.53 21.52
C ALA A 150 -21.73 13.59 21.07
N ASP A 151 -20.70 13.20 20.28
CA ASP A 151 -19.61 14.07 19.85
C ASP A 151 -19.65 14.30 18.32
N PRO A 152 -20.04 15.50 17.85
CA PRO A 152 -20.10 15.85 16.42
C PRO A 152 -18.75 15.69 15.70
N LYS A 153 -17.64 15.99 16.40
CA LYS A 153 -16.29 15.85 15.85
C LYS A 153 -15.93 14.40 15.62
N TYR A 154 -16.24 13.57 16.60
CA TYR A 154 -16.02 12.14 16.51
C TYR A 154 -16.91 11.47 15.44
N ARG A 155 -18.18 11.91 15.33
CA ARG A 155 -19.08 11.52 14.23
C ARG A 155 -18.46 11.79 12.87
N MET A 156 -17.91 12.98 12.67
CA MET A 156 -17.21 13.34 11.42
C MET A 156 -16.02 12.42 11.16
N ALA A 157 -15.21 12.11 12.19
CA ALA A 157 -14.10 11.17 12.06
C ALA A 157 -14.58 9.78 11.61
N LEU A 158 -15.64 9.24 12.22
CA LEU A 158 -16.21 7.92 11.85
C LEU A 158 -16.71 7.89 10.40
N VAL A 159 -17.41 8.94 9.96
CA VAL A 159 -17.90 9.06 8.57
C VAL A 159 -16.73 9.14 7.58
N PHE A 160 -15.67 9.90 7.88
CA PHE A 160 -14.51 10.01 7.00
C PHE A 160 -13.68 8.72 6.98
N ARG A 161 -13.51 8.08 8.13
CA ARG A 161 -12.87 6.76 8.25
C ARG A 161 -13.62 5.68 7.47
N TRP A 162 -14.95 5.75 7.42
CA TRP A 162 -15.74 4.84 6.57
C TRP A 162 -15.30 4.91 5.11
N TYR A 163 -15.17 6.12 4.54
CA TYR A 163 -14.70 6.28 3.16
C TYR A 163 -13.30 5.71 2.95
N LEU A 164 -12.38 6.00 3.88
CA LEU A 164 -11.01 5.53 3.80
C LEU A 164 -10.94 3.99 3.88
N PHE A 165 -11.74 3.37 4.74
CA PHE A 165 -11.85 1.92 4.85
C PHE A 165 -12.47 1.30 3.58
N MET A 166 -13.54 1.89 3.09
CA MET A 166 -14.24 1.40 1.90
C MET A 166 -13.37 1.49 0.65
N GLY A 167 -12.45 2.44 0.56
CA GLY A 167 -11.48 2.52 -0.55
C GLY A 167 -10.69 1.22 -0.75
N ALA A 168 -10.23 0.61 0.33
CA ALA A 168 -9.55 -0.68 0.29
C ALA A 168 -10.52 -1.83 -0.03
N GLN A 169 -11.75 -1.78 0.49
CA GLN A 169 -12.78 -2.79 0.22
C GLN A 169 -13.17 -2.78 -1.27
N TRP A 170 -13.45 -1.62 -1.85
CA TRP A 170 -13.77 -1.50 -3.28
C TRP A 170 -12.64 -2.00 -4.19
N ALA A 171 -11.38 -1.77 -3.81
CA ALA A 171 -10.22 -2.29 -4.56
C ALA A 171 -10.11 -3.82 -4.48
N ARG A 172 -10.52 -4.44 -3.37
CA ARG A 172 -10.56 -5.91 -3.23
C ARG A 172 -11.71 -6.54 -3.99
N GLU A 173 -12.87 -5.90 -3.94
CA GLU A 173 -14.09 -6.40 -4.58
C GLU A 173 -14.17 -6.08 -6.09
N GLY A 174 -13.34 -5.15 -6.59
CA GLY A 174 -13.35 -4.73 -7.98
C GLY A 174 -14.60 -3.94 -8.34
N VAL A 175 -15.08 -3.06 -7.44
CA VAL A 175 -16.28 -2.24 -7.67
C VAL A 175 -15.97 -1.17 -8.72
N ALA A 176 -16.33 -1.44 -9.97
CA ALA A 176 -15.93 -0.64 -11.13
C ALA A 176 -16.33 0.85 -11.00
N GLU A 177 -17.53 1.13 -10.49
CA GLU A 177 -18.06 2.48 -10.29
C GLU A 177 -17.24 3.27 -9.26
N ARG A 178 -16.53 2.56 -8.36
CA ARG A 178 -15.67 3.12 -7.31
C ARG A 178 -14.17 3.07 -7.65
N ARG A 179 -13.79 2.74 -8.86
CA ARG A 179 -12.38 2.62 -9.27
C ARG A 179 -11.56 3.87 -8.96
N ALA A 180 -12.13 5.06 -9.12
CA ALA A 180 -11.49 6.32 -8.76
C ALA A 180 -11.25 6.48 -7.24
N ASP A 181 -11.93 5.68 -6.41
CA ASP A 181 -11.87 5.68 -4.95
C ASP A 181 -11.01 4.54 -4.38
N TYR A 182 -10.38 3.73 -5.21
CA TYR A 182 -9.57 2.61 -4.75
C TYR A 182 -8.40 3.07 -3.90
N GLN A 183 -8.33 2.56 -2.68
CA GLN A 183 -7.12 2.58 -1.86
C GLN A 183 -6.28 1.35 -2.15
N ILE A 184 -5.18 1.54 -2.82
CA ILE A 184 -4.23 0.46 -3.14
C ILE A 184 -2.90 0.84 -2.51
N TRP A 185 -2.44 0.08 -1.51
CA TRP A 185 -1.15 0.32 -0.87
C TRP A 185 -0.01 0.12 -1.86
N CYS A 186 0.80 1.14 -2.03
CA CYS A 186 1.86 1.15 -3.02
C CYS A 186 2.99 2.09 -2.58
N GLY A 187 4.18 1.55 -2.45
CA GLY A 187 5.41 2.33 -2.30
C GLY A 187 6.24 2.31 -3.59
N PRO A 188 7.32 3.12 -3.69
CA PRO A 188 8.20 3.20 -4.86
C PRO A 188 8.79 1.85 -5.31
N ALA A 189 8.91 0.89 -4.37
CA ALA A 189 9.36 -0.47 -4.67
C ALA A 189 8.53 -1.16 -5.77
N MET A 190 7.24 -0.79 -5.92
CA MET A 190 6.39 -1.35 -6.96
C MET A 190 6.86 -0.91 -8.35
N GLY A 191 7.14 0.37 -8.55
CA GLY A 191 7.67 0.89 -9.81
C GLY A 191 9.04 0.30 -10.13
N ALA A 192 9.94 0.23 -9.14
CA ALA A 192 11.25 -0.40 -9.32
C ALA A 192 11.13 -1.89 -9.70
N PHE A 193 10.17 -2.62 -9.11
CA PHE A 193 9.87 -4.01 -9.48
C PHE A 193 9.34 -4.11 -10.92
N ASN A 194 8.42 -3.23 -11.31
CA ASN A 194 7.87 -3.20 -12.66
C ASN A 194 8.97 -2.92 -13.70
N ASP A 195 9.87 -1.98 -13.44
CA ASP A 195 10.99 -1.69 -14.33
C ASP A 195 11.95 -2.87 -14.46
N TRP A 196 12.27 -3.54 -13.36
CA TRP A 196 13.11 -4.73 -13.36
C TRP A 196 12.46 -5.93 -14.08
N SER A 197 11.15 -6.10 -13.93
CA SER A 197 10.42 -7.22 -14.51
C SER A 197 9.99 -7.01 -15.98
N ARG A 198 10.14 -5.80 -16.50
CA ARG A 198 9.73 -5.44 -17.87
C ARG A 198 10.35 -6.35 -18.93
N GLY A 199 9.53 -6.84 -19.85
CA GLY A 199 9.92 -7.77 -20.90
C GLY A 199 10.30 -9.17 -20.39
N SER A 200 9.99 -9.51 -19.13
CA SER A 200 10.31 -10.81 -18.54
C SER A 200 9.06 -11.62 -18.21
N PHE A 201 9.26 -12.84 -17.69
CA PHE A 201 8.19 -13.72 -17.20
C PHE A 201 7.27 -13.03 -16.16
N LEU A 202 7.80 -12.15 -15.31
CA LEU A 202 7.03 -11.46 -14.25
C LEU A 202 6.38 -10.15 -14.70
N GLU A 203 6.50 -9.74 -15.97
CA GLU A 203 5.80 -8.54 -16.44
C GLU A 203 4.27 -8.70 -16.38
N PRO A 204 3.67 -9.80 -16.90
CA PRO A 204 2.24 -10.03 -16.79
C PRO A 204 1.81 -10.25 -15.34
N PRO A 205 0.73 -9.58 -14.85
CA PRO A 205 0.26 -9.71 -13.47
C PRO A 205 -0.13 -11.14 -13.09
N GLU A 206 -0.61 -11.93 -14.01
CA GLU A 206 -1.02 -13.33 -13.82
C GLU A 206 0.14 -14.27 -13.47
N ASN A 207 1.35 -13.93 -13.83
CA ASN A 207 2.56 -14.69 -13.49
C ASN A 207 3.15 -14.32 -12.12
N ARG A 208 2.64 -13.28 -11.49
CA ARG A 208 3.13 -12.74 -10.22
C ARG A 208 2.57 -13.52 -9.04
N THR A 209 2.90 -14.79 -8.90
CA THR A 209 2.63 -15.50 -7.64
C THR A 209 3.64 -15.06 -6.57
N VAL A 210 3.24 -15.10 -5.29
CA VAL A 210 4.15 -14.78 -4.16
C VAL A 210 5.43 -15.63 -4.26
N ALA A 211 5.29 -16.90 -4.61
CA ALA A 211 6.42 -17.81 -4.78
C ALA A 211 7.36 -17.38 -5.92
N GLN A 212 6.82 -17.02 -7.10
CA GLN A 212 7.63 -16.56 -8.22
C GLN A 212 8.32 -15.23 -7.95
N ILE A 213 7.63 -14.29 -7.32
CA ILE A 213 8.20 -13.01 -6.88
C ILE A 213 9.39 -13.26 -5.94
N ALA A 214 9.16 -14.03 -4.86
CA ALA A 214 10.17 -14.28 -3.84
C ALA A 214 11.41 -15.01 -4.41
N ARG A 215 11.19 -16.09 -5.17
CA ARG A 215 12.28 -16.88 -5.77
C ARG A 215 13.12 -16.05 -6.75
N ASN A 216 12.48 -15.30 -7.64
CA ASN A 216 13.20 -14.45 -8.61
C ASN A 216 13.98 -13.32 -7.92
N LEU A 217 13.43 -12.70 -6.89
CA LEU A 217 14.16 -11.70 -6.09
C LEU A 217 15.38 -12.31 -5.38
N MET A 218 15.22 -13.50 -4.78
CA MET A 218 16.31 -14.17 -4.04
C MET A 218 17.40 -14.71 -4.97
N GLU A 219 17.04 -15.37 -6.07
CA GLU A 219 18.00 -15.85 -7.07
C GLU A 219 18.76 -14.66 -7.70
N GLY A 220 18.03 -13.59 -8.06
CA GLY A 220 18.64 -12.38 -8.58
C GLY A 220 19.57 -11.71 -7.55
N ALA A 221 19.21 -11.69 -6.27
CA ALA A 221 20.07 -11.16 -5.21
C ALA A 221 21.35 -11.98 -5.06
N ALA A 222 21.27 -13.32 -5.16
CA ALA A 222 22.45 -14.19 -5.15
C ALA A 222 23.38 -13.90 -6.34
N VAL A 223 22.84 -13.70 -7.53
CA VAL A 223 23.62 -13.32 -8.73
C VAL A 223 24.32 -11.98 -8.52
N VAL A 224 23.59 -10.95 -8.05
CA VAL A 224 24.17 -9.63 -7.78
C VAL A 224 25.29 -9.70 -6.73
N THR A 225 25.05 -10.42 -5.64
CA THR A 225 26.05 -10.62 -4.56
C THR A 225 27.31 -11.29 -5.10
N ARG A 226 27.13 -12.37 -5.88
CA ARG A 226 28.27 -13.10 -6.45
C ARG A 226 29.06 -12.25 -7.46
N ALA A 227 28.37 -11.52 -8.32
CA ALA A 227 29.01 -10.60 -9.26
C ALA A 227 29.84 -9.54 -8.54
N GLN A 228 29.31 -8.99 -7.45
CA GLN A 228 30.02 -7.99 -6.65
C GLN A 228 31.26 -8.57 -5.96
N GLN A 229 31.17 -9.79 -5.41
CA GLN A 229 32.31 -10.49 -4.83
C GLN A 229 33.43 -10.68 -5.86
N LEU A 230 33.09 -11.18 -7.06
CA LEU A 230 34.07 -11.40 -8.13
C LEU A 230 34.74 -10.09 -8.56
N ARG A 231 33.99 -9.00 -8.68
CA ARG A 231 34.56 -7.66 -8.96
C ARG A 231 35.55 -7.21 -7.87
N THR A 232 35.19 -7.45 -6.59
CA THR A 232 36.09 -7.12 -5.47
C THR A 232 37.42 -7.89 -5.54
N PHE A 233 37.39 -9.11 -6.09
CA PHE A 233 38.62 -9.89 -6.34
C PHE A 233 39.30 -9.56 -7.67
N GLY A 234 38.92 -8.48 -8.36
CA GLY A 234 39.56 -8.03 -9.61
C GLY A 234 39.14 -8.83 -10.84
N VAL A 235 38.13 -9.67 -10.76
CA VAL A 235 37.65 -10.45 -11.92
C VAL A 235 36.82 -9.52 -12.82
N ALA A 236 37.22 -9.44 -14.10
CA ALA A 236 36.44 -8.72 -15.10
C ALA A 236 35.13 -9.43 -15.39
N MET A 237 34.00 -8.75 -15.12
CA MET A 237 32.67 -9.30 -15.30
C MET A 237 31.97 -8.64 -16.49
N PRO A 238 31.47 -9.42 -17.47
CA PRO A 238 30.61 -8.88 -18.51
C PRO A 238 29.33 -8.26 -17.88
N PRO A 239 28.84 -7.11 -18.36
CA PRO A 239 27.63 -6.47 -17.83
C PRO A 239 26.42 -7.42 -17.75
N ALA A 240 26.24 -8.29 -18.73
CA ALA A 240 25.15 -9.28 -18.77
C ALA A 240 25.20 -10.28 -17.61
N SER A 241 26.38 -10.57 -17.05
CA SER A 241 26.55 -11.50 -15.92
C SER A 241 26.32 -10.84 -14.56
N CYS A 242 26.10 -9.52 -14.52
CA CYS A 242 25.89 -8.76 -13.30
C CYS A 242 24.43 -8.48 -13.02
N GLY A 243 23.55 -8.81 -13.95
CA GLY A 243 22.08 -8.66 -13.83
C GLY A 243 21.37 -10.00 -13.81
N TYR A 244 20.14 -9.99 -13.33
CA TYR A 244 19.26 -11.14 -13.35
C TYR A 244 17.91 -10.76 -13.97
N ARG A 245 17.45 -11.55 -14.92
CA ARG A 245 16.14 -11.37 -15.57
C ARG A 245 15.17 -12.41 -15.05
N PRO A 246 13.97 -12.01 -14.58
CA PRO A 246 12.96 -12.96 -14.10
C PRO A 246 12.61 -14.06 -15.11
N ARG A 247 12.47 -15.28 -14.60
CA ARG A 247 12.12 -16.47 -15.36
C ARG A 247 11.20 -17.37 -14.54
N PRO A 248 10.50 -18.32 -15.16
CA PRO A 248 9.78 -19.36 -14.43
C PRO A 248 10.76 -20.16 -13.55
N LEU A 249 10.43 -20.31 -12.27
CA LEU A 249 11.21 -21.10 -11.31
C LEU A 249 10.32 -22.19 -10.71
N GLY A 250 10.79 -23.42 -10.79
CA GLY A 250 10.13 -24.61 -10.24
C GLY A 250 10.19 -24.69 -8.72
#